data_dbdbe43cde1036955ee31e290020216f
#
_entry.id   dbdbe43cde1036955ee31e290020216f
#
_cell.length_a   1.000
_cell.length_b   1.000
_cell.length_c   1.000
_cell.angle_alpha   90.00
_cell.angle_beta   90.00
_cell.angle_gamma   90.00
#
_symmetry.space_group_name_H-M   'P 1'
#
loop_
_entity.id
_entity.type
_entity.pdbx_description
1 polymer ?
#
loop_
_entity_poly.entity_id
_entity_poly.type
_entity_poly.pdbx_seq_one_letter_code
_entity_poly.pdbx_strand_id
1 'polypeptide(L)'
;MGREVVGAKKDTFFYIYLMKVKILALLIVFTAISVAPSMAATGQHGESLALSQAKGVKAGQTITVRGKNFDKTVGIYVELCEVVPTGTLPTTCGGGVNMSGSGAASYWISSNPPAYGRHLAIPFKSGGAFSVALKVQPIIGKINCRIAACAVYVRADHTRTQDRTHDIKVPITFSK
;
A
#
# COMPACT_ATOMS: atom_id res chain seq x y z
N MET A 1 -45.35 19.20 70.37
CA MET A 1 -44.79 20.18 69.42
C MET A 1 -43.81 19.44 68.45
N GLY A 2 -44.34 18.95 67.37
CA GLY A 2 -43.55 18.24 66.37
C GLY A 2 -42.98 19.22 65.35
N ARG A 3 -41.73 19.01 64.95
CA ARG A 3 -41.15 19.58 63.72
C ARG A 3 -40.76 18.43 62.83
N GLU A 4 -41.51 18.32 61.76
CA GLU A 4 -41.16 17.45 60.60
C GLU A 4 -39.94 18.00 59.89
N VAL A 5 -38.96 17.15 59.65
CA VAL A 5 -37.85 17.41 58.75
C VAL A 5 -38.14 16.73 57.39
N VAL A 6 -38.77 17.46 56.49
CA VAL A 6 -38.95 17.06 55.11
C VAL A 6 -37.98 17.91 54.24
N GLY A 7 -36.99 17.29 53.60
CA GLY A 7 -36.23 18.03 52.61
C GLY A 7 -34.81 17.58 52.32
N ALA A 8 -34.54 16.30 52.10
CA ALA A 8 -33.19 15.89 51.65
C ALA A 8 -33.13 14.68 50.67
N LYS A 9 -34.21 14.41 49.92
CA LYS A 9 -34.20 13.24 49.01
C LYS A 9 -34.33 13.57 47.51
N LYS A 10 -34.55 14.82 47.12
CA LYS A 10 -34.70 15.17 45.69
C LYS A 10 -33.41 15.53 44.99
N ASP A 11 -32.42 16.06 45.70
CA ASP A 11 -31.19 16.57 45.03
C ASP A 11 -30.20 15.46 44.66
N THR A 12 -30.21 14.34 45.39
CA THR A 12 -29.31 13.21 45.15
C THR A 12 -29.66 12.46 43.86
N PHE A 13 -30.97 12.34 43.55
CA PHE A 13 -31.41 11.67 42.33
C PHE A 13 -31.09 12.46 41.06
N PHE A 14 -31.19 13.79 41.15
CA PHE A 14 -30.87 14.67 40.00
C PHE A 14 -29.38 14.71 39.69
N TYR A 15 -28.53 14.64 40.72
CA TYR A 15 -27.07 14.61 40.56
C TYR A 15 -26.57 13.29 39.93
N ILE A 16 -27.15 12.16 40.31
CA ILE A 16 -26.82 10.84 39.76
C ILE A 16 -27.27 10.73 38.31
N TYR A 17 -28.41 11.32 37.93
CA TYR A 17 -28.90 11.35 36.56
C TYR A 17 -27.99 12.20 35.64
N LEU A 18 -27.55 13.37 36.11
CA LEU A 18 -26.62 14.22 35.37
C LEU A 18 -25.23 13.62 35.20
N MET A 19 -24.74 12.88 36.21
CA MET A 19 -23.45 12.15 36.06
C MET A 19 -23.55 10.98 35.06
N LYS A 20 -24.66 10.23 35.05
CA LYS A 20 -24.86 9.14 34.07
C LYS A 20 -25.00 9.65 32.65
N VAL A 21 -25.64 10.80 32.42
CA VAL A 21 -25.75 11.42 31.10
C VAL A 21 -24.40 11.94 30.61
N LYS A 22 -23.55 12.50 31.47
CA LYS A 22 -22.21 12.97 31.12
C LYS A 22 -21.25 11.82 30.79
N ILE A 23 -21.36 10.67 31.47
CA ILE A 23 -20.55 9.48 31.16
C ILE A 23 -21.00 8.82 29.86
N LEU A 24 -22.30 8.81 29.54
CA LEU A 24 -22.82 8.26 28.31
C LEU A 24 -22.41 9.13 27.08
N ALA A 25 -22.34 10.46 27.24
CA ALA A 25 -21.89 11.38 26.20
C ALA A 25 -20.37 11.25 25.92
N LEU A 26 -19.56 10.85 26.90
CA LEU A 26 -18.11 10.66 26.74
C LEU A 26 -17.75 9.35 26.02
N LEU A 27 -18.64 8.34 26.02
CA LEU A 27 -18.41 7.04 25.40
C LEU A 27 -18.74 7.01 23.88
N ILE A 28 -19.43 8.01 23.36
CA ILE A 28 -19.84 8.06 21.93
C ILE A 28 -18.76 8.67 21.02
N VAL A 29 -17.74 9.35 21.56
CA VAL A 29 -16.70 10.02 20.77
C VAL A 29 -15.57 9.07 20.31
N PHE A 30 -15.56 7.80 20.72
CA PHE A 30 -14.40 6.92 20.53
C PHE A 30 -14.50 5.89 19.39
N THR A 31 -15.45 5.97 18.46
CA THR A 31 -15.62 4.93 17.43
C THR A 31 -15.61 5.38 15.99
N ALA A 32 -14.92 6.45 15.66
CA ALA A 32 -14.60 6.75 14.26
C ALA A 32 -13.09 6.59 14.02
N ILE A 33 -12.55 5.39 14.25
CA ILE A 33 -11.27 5.02 13.64
C ILE A 33 -11.60 4.76 12.17
N SER A 34 -11.50 5.82 11.36
CA SER A 34 -11.45 5.67 9.91
C SER A 34 -10.21 4.85 9.57
N VAL A 35 -10.36 3.55 9.42
CA VAL A 35 -9.33 2.71 8.79
C VAL A 35 -9.24 3.20 7.35
N ALA A 36 -8.30 4.09 7.09
CA ALA A 36 -7.96 4.44 5.73
C ALA A 36 -7.60 3.13 5.00
N PRO A 37 -8.14 2.87 3.79
CA PRO A 37 -7.83 1.67 3.05
C PRO A 37 -6.31 1.59 2.90
N SER A 38 -5.74 0.49 3.37
CA SER A 38 -4.30 0.26 3.30
C SER A 38 -3.84 0.32 1.85
N MET A 39 -2.97 1.25 1.52
CA MET A 39 -2.26 1.32 0.24
C MET A 39 -1.01 0.42 0.29
N ALA A 40 -1.12 -0.70 0.98
CA ALA A 40 -0.03 -1.64 1.22
C ALA A 40 -0.51 -3.08 1.08
N ALA A 41 0.42 -3.96 0.73
CA ALA A 41 0.25 -5.41 0.70
C ALA A 41 1.45 -6.10 1.35
N THR A 42 1.23 -7.31 1.85
CA THR A 42 2.28 -8.16 2.44
C THR A 42 2.49 -9.38 1.56
N GLY A 43 3.74 -9.75 1.32
CA GLY A 43 4.14 -10.94 0.58
C GLY A 43 4.17 -12.19 1.48
N GLN A 44 4.46 -13.34 0.86
CA GLN A 44 4.43 -14.65 1.52
C GLN A 44 5.51 -14.80 2.62
N HIS A 45 6.63 -14.10 2.50
CA HIS A 45 7.76 -14.18 3.42
C HIS A 45 7.84 -12.97 4.38
N GLY A 46 6.75 -12.18 4.49
CA GLY A 46 6.69 -11.00 5.36
C GLY A 46 7.24 -9.73 4.73
N GLU A 47 7.50 -9.74 3.42
CA GLU A 47 7.80 -8.53 2.66
C GLU A 47 6.59 -7.58 2.69
N SER A 48 6.85 -6.30 2.66
CA SER A 48 5.79 -5.30 2.55
C SER A 48 6.01 -4.37 1.36
N LEU A 49 4.92 -4.05 0.66
CA LEU A 49 4.87 -3.10 -0.44
C LEU A 49 3.85 -2.02 -0.12
N ALA A 50 4.24 -0.75 -0.16
CA ALA A 50 3.38 0.38 0.12
C ALA A 50 3.49 1.46 -0.96
N LEU A 51 2.37 2.07 -1.31
CA LEU A 51 2.26 3.16 -2.27
C LEU A 51 1.90 4.47 -1.56
N SER A 52 2.43 5.60 -2.04
CA SER A 52 2.02 6.92 -1.55
C SER A 52 0.58 7.27 -1.96
N GLN A 53 0.09 6.69 -3.07
CA GLN A 53 -1.28 6.80 -3.55
C GLN A 53 -1.62 5.59 -4.40
N ALA A 54 -2.83 5.03 -4.21
CA ALA A 54 -3.34 3.90 -4.98
C ALA A 54 -4.71 4.18 -5.61
N LYS A 55 -5.45 5.16 -5.12
CA LYS A 55 -6.79 5.50 -5.65
C LYS A 55 -6.81 6.87 -6.31
N GLY A 56 -7.51 6.97 -7.44
CA GLY A 56 -7.70 8.23 -8.16
C GLY A 56 -6.40 8.84 -8.65
N VAL A 57 -5.42 8.02 -9.04
CA VAL A 57 -4.12 8.49 -9.51
C VAL A 57 -4.28 9.16 -10.88
N LYS A 58 -3.62 10.28 -11.10
CA LYS A 58 -3.66 10.99 -12.39
C LYS A 58 -2.75 10.32 -13.42
N ALA A 59 -3.11 10.42 -14.69
CA ALA A 59 -2.24 9.98 -15.78
C ALA A 59 -0.89 10.73 -15.73
N GLY A 60 0.21 9.99 -15.84
CA GLY A 60 1.57 10.55 -15.76
C GLY A 60 2.04 10.95 -14.36
N GLN A 61 1.22 10.72 -13.34
CA GLN A 61 1.60 11.00 -11.96
C GLN A 61 2.75 10.10 -11.51
N THR A 62 3.66 10.68 -10.75
CA THR A 62 4.71 9.92 -10.05
C THR A 62 4.21 9.59 -8.64
N ILE A 63 4.23 8.30 -8.30
CA ILE A 63 3.91 7.80 -6.96
C ILE A 63 5.18 7.21 -6.32
N THR A 64 5.31 7.34 -5.00
CA THR A 64 6.39 6.67 -4.29
C THR A 64 5.96 5.24 -3.96
N VAL A 65 6.81 4.28 -4.36
CA VAL A 65 6.68 2.86 -4.03
C VAL A 65 7.77 2.50 -3.03
N ARG A 66 7.39 1.95 -1.89
CA ARG A 66 8.31 1.53 -0.83
C ARG A 66 8.15 0.05 -0.55
N GLY A 67 9.29 -0.64 -0.47
CA GLY A 67 9.37 -2.02 -0.04
C GLY A 67 10.22 -2.18 1.20
N LYS A 68 9.94 -3.23 2.00
CA LYS A 68 10.74 -3.64 3.17
C LYS A 68 10.73 -5.15 3.30
N ASN A 69 11.74 -5.68 3.97
CA ASN A 69 11.92 -7.10 4.29
C ASN A 69 12.08 -8.02 3.07
N PHE A 70 12.47 -7.47 1.91
CA PHE A 70 12.76 -8.28 0.74
C PHE A 70 14.08 -9.06 0.90
N ASP A 71 14.12 -10.26 0.36
CA ASP A 71 15.36 -11.03 0.24
C ASP A 71 16.30 -10.32 -0.75
N LYS A 72 17.43 -9.83 -0.24
CA LYS A 72 18.43 -9.10 -1.05
C LYS A 72 19.17 -9.99 -2.05
N THR A 73 19.05 -11.31 -1.94
CA THR A 73 19.64 -12.26 -2.89
C THR A 73 18.78 -12.47 -4.13
N VAL A 74 17.51 -12.00 -4.11
CA VAL A 74 16.54 -12.09 -5.20
C VAL A 74 16.36 -10.72 -5.83
N GLY A 75 16.76 -10.56 -7.09
CA GLY A 75 16.44 -9.35 -7.85
C GLY A 75 14.94 -9.29 -8.14
N ILE A 76 14.36 -8.07 -8.10
CA ILE A 76 12.93 -7.84 -8.33
C ILE A 76 12.71 -6.69 -9.32
N TYR A 77 11.59 -6.76 -10.03
CA TYR A 77 11.02 -5.64 -10.78
C TYR A 77 9.91 -4.97 -9.99
N VAL A 78 9.82 -3.63 -10.10
CA VAL A 78 8.74 -2.79 -9.56
C VAL A 78 8.10 -2.07 -10.74
N GLU A 79 6.84 -2.36 -11.04
CA GLU A 79 6.18 -1.86 -12.25
C GLU A 79 4.65 -1.89 -12.13
N LEU A 80 3.95 -1.12 -12.99
CA LEU A 80 2.49 -1.18 -13.12
C LEU A 80 2.12 -2.27 -14.14
N CYS A 81 1.28 -3.25 -13.75
CA CYS A 81 0.85 -4.33 -14.62
C CYS A 81 -0.68 -4.52 -14.60
N GLU A 82 -1.21 -5.18 -15.62
CA GLU A 82 -2.53 -5.79 -15.59
C GLU A 82 -2.59 -6.84 -14.49
N VAL A 83 -3.73 -6.88 -13.76
CA VAL A 83 -3.94 -7.91 -12.72
C VAL A 83 -4.23 -9.25 -13.37
N VAL A 84 -3.40 -10.22 -13.04
CA VAL A 84 -3.56 -11.62 -13.46
C VAL A 84 -3.86 -12.53 -12.25
N PRO A 85 -4.34 -13.76 -12.44
CA PRO A 85 -4.52 -14.75 -11.38
C PRO A 85 -3.24 -14.96 -10.56
N THR A 86 -3.40 -15.25 -9.28
CA THR A 86 -2.26 -15.54 -8.39
C THR A 86 -1.44 -16.72 -8.93
N GLY A 87 -0.13 -16.61 -8.88
CA GLY A 87 0.79 -17.60 -9.43
C GLY A 87 1.04 -17.48 -10.94
N THR A 88 0.38 -16.52 -11.62
CA THR A 88 0.59 -16.26 -13.05
C THR A 88 1.52 -15.06 -13.23
N LEU A 89 2.47 -15.16 -14.17
CA LEU A 89 3.34 -14.07 -14.55
C LEU A 89 2.55 -12.98 -15.29
N PRO A 90 2.50 -11.72 -14.82
CA PRO A 90 1.92 -10.65 -15.61
C PRO A 90 2.79 -10.38 -16.85
N THR A 91 2.17 -10.36 -18.02
CA THR A 91 2.85 -10.18 -19.31
C THR A 91 2.71 -8.76 -19.84
N THR A 92 1.66 -8.04 -19.42
CA THR A 92 1.43 -6.65 -19.84
C THR A 92 1.73 -5.71 -18.69
N CYS A 93 2.90 -5.10 -18.72
CA CYS A 93 3.38 -4.14 -17.73
C CYS A 93 3.81 -2.83 -18.38
N GLY A 94 3.76 -1.74 -17.63
CA GLY A 94 4.28 -0.44 -18.07
C GLY A 94 5.78 -0.34 -17.86
N GLY A 95 6.46 0.40 -18.77
CA GLY A 95 7.87 0.75 -18.64
C GLY A 95 8.85 -0.13 -19.43
N GLY A 96 8.48 -1.35 -19.78
CA GLY A 96 9.34 -2.26 -20.55
C GLY A 96 10.73 -2.47 -19.93
N VAL A 97 11.68 -2.98 -20.71
CA VAL A 97 13.07 -3.10 -20.28
C VAL A 97 13.74 -1.73 -20.32
N ASN A 98 14.04 -1.19 -19.16
CA ASN A 98 14.70 0.10 -19.02
C ASN A 98 16.23 -0.04 -19.27
N MET A 99 16.62 -0.15 -20.52
CA MET A 99 18.02 -0.30 -20.92
C MET A 99 18.88 0.92 -20.63
N SER A 100 18.27 2.10 -20.48
CA SER A 100 19.02 3.33 -20.16
C SER A 100 19.16 3.59 -18.66
N GLY A 101 18.47 2.82 -17.80
CA GLY A 101 18.42 3.06 -16.35
C GLY A 101 17.66 4.32 -15.95
N SER A 102 17.10 5.08 -16.90
CA SER A 102 16.44 6.38 -16.70
C SER A 102 14.92 6.32 -16.68
N GLY A 103 14.32 5.14 -16.91
CA GLY A 103 12.86 4.98 -16.98
C GLY A 103 12.22 5.05 -15.61
N ALA A 104 11.37 6.05 -15.42
CA ALA A 104 10.59 6.20 -14.19
C ALA A 104 9.34 5.29 -14.14
N ALA A 105 9.07 4.50 -15.19
CA ALA A 105 7.88 3.66 -15.33
C ALA A 105 8.09 2.18 -14.88
N SER A 106 9.34 1.77 -14.69
CA SER A 106 9.71 0.48 -14.06
C SER A 106 11.08 0.60 -13.40
N TYR A 107 11.32 -0.26 -12.41
CA TYR A 107 12.61 -0.30 -11.73
C TYR A 107 13.04 -1.74 -11.51
N TRP A 108 14.34 -1.97 -11.68
CA TRP A 108 15.02 -3.20 -11.29
C TRP A 108 15.74 -2.97 -9.97
N ILE A 109 15.37 -3.69 -8.94
CA ILE A 109 15.99 -3.64 -7.61
C ILE A 109 16.77 -4.94 -7.42
N SER A 110 18.09 -4.86 -7.33
CA SER A 110 18.94 -6.03 -7.15
C SER A 110 20.28 -5.64 -6.52
N SER A 111 20.68 -6.36 -5.49
CA SER A 111 22.02 -6.21 -4.86
C SER A 111 23.10 -7.03 -5.55
N ASN A 112 22.71 -8.03 -6.35
CA ASN A 112 23.60 -8.94 -7.05
C ASN A 112 23.26 -9.07 -8.53
N PRO A 113 23.13 -7.96 -9.29
CA PRO A 113 22.80 -8.03 -10.70
C PRO A 113 23.95 -8.67 -11.51
N PRO A 114 23.65 -9.37 -12.62
CA PRO A 114 24.66 -9.79 -13.58
C PRO A 114 25.52 -8.62 -14.04
N ALA A 115 26.71 -8.89 -14.59
CA ALA A 115 27.68 -7.85 -14.95
C ALA A 115 27.10 -6.77 -15.89
N TYR A 116 26.28 -7.16 -16.85
CA TYR A 116 25.61 -6.24 -17.79
C TYR A 116 24.58 -5.32 -17.13
N GLY A 117 24.04 -5.72 -15.98
CA GLY A 117 22.96 -5.00 -15.28
C GLY A 117 23.42 -4.09 -14.15
N ARG A 118 24.72 -4.04 -13.83
CA ARG A 118 25.23 -3.30 -12.66
C ARG A 118 24.88 -1.81 -12.66
N HIS A 119 24.79 -1.20 -13.82
CA HIS A 119 24.43 0.21 -13.99
C HIS A 119 22.92 0.45 -14.14
N LEU A 120 22.12 -0.62 -14.27
CA LEU A 120 20.67 -0.56 -14.44
C LEU A 120 19.93 -0.85 -13.13
N ALA A 121 20.49 -1.73 -12.30
CA ALA A 121 19.86 -2.15 -11.05
C ALA A 121 20.14 -1.17 -9.90
N ILE A 122 19.12 -0.95 -9.09
CA ILE A 122 19.21 -0.20 -7.84
C ILE A 122 19.43 -1.22 -6.70
N PRO A 123 20.47 -1.10 -5.88
CA PRO A 123 20.69 -2.03 -4.78
C PRO A 123 19.62 -1.86 -3.69
N PHE A 124 19.25 -2.96 -3.03
CA PHE A 124 18.47 -2.90 -1.81
C PHE A 124 19.20 -2.13 -0.72
N LYS A 125 18.46 -1.37 0.07
CA LYS A 125 18.92 -0.76 1.32
C LYS A 125 18.97 -1.80 2.44
N SER A 126 19.47 -1.41 3.60
CA SER A 126 19.42 -2.23 4.82
C SER A 126 18.02 -2.75 5.11
N GLY A 127 17.89 -3.99 5.59
CA GLY A 127 16.60 -4.64 5.85
C GLY A 127 15.82 -4.99 4.60
N GLY A 128 16.46 -5.18 3.44
CA GLY A 128 15.77 -5.51 2.18
C GLY A 128 14.79 -4.42 1.76
N ALA A 129 15.14 -3.16 2.03
CA ALA A 129 14.28 -2.03 1.75
C ALA A 129 14.63 -1.37 0.42
N PHE A 130 13.62 -0.76 -0.22
CA PHE A 130 13.77 0.15 -1.36
C PHE A 130 12.74 1.28 -1.32
N SER A 131 13.01 2.33 -2.09
CA SER A 131 12.06 3.41 -2.34
C SER A 131 12.31 3.97 -3.72
N VAL A 132 11.30 3.95 -4.58
CA VAL A 132 11.39 4.42 -5.97
C VAL A 132 10.22 5.34 -6.31
N ALA A 133 10.42 6.21 -7.29
CA ALA A 133 9.45 7.18 -7.77
C ALA A 133 8.86 6.69 -9.11
N LEU A 134 7.82 5.85 -9.04
CA LEU A 134 7.22 5.21 -10.21
C LEU A 134 6.26 6.17 -10.91
N LYS A 135 6.52 6.45 -12.20
CA LYS A 135 5.63 7.21 -13.07
C LYS A 135 4.60 6.26 -13.67
N VAL A 136 3.31 6.48 -13.39
CA VAL A 136 2.25 5.58 -13.83
C VAL A 136 1.40 6.21 -14.94
N GLN A 137 1.05 5.38 -15.94
CA GLN A 137 0.17 5.74 -17.04
C GLN A 137 -1.01 4.77 -17.09
N PRO A 138 -2.23 5.26 -17.40
CA PRO A 138 -3.39 4.38 -17.48
C PRO A 138 -3.38 3.44 -18.69
N ILE A 139 -2.57 3.72 -19.71
CA ILE A 139 -2.42 2.84 -20.86
C ILE A 139 -1.08 2.13 -20.78
N ILE A 140 -1.13 0.80 -20.70
CA ILE A 140 0.03 -0.09 -20.69
C ILE A 140 -0.14 -1.11 -21.82
N GLY A 141 0.67 -1.01 -22.87
CA GLY A 141 0.45 -1.79 -24.09
C GLY A 141 -0.95 -1.60 -24.63
N LYS A 142 -1.73 -2.69 -24.71
CA LYS A 142 -3.12 -2.67 -25.18
C LYS A 142 -4.15 -2.54 -24.02
N ILE A 143 -3.69 -2.49 -22.79
CA ILE A 143 -4.54 -2.47 -21.59
C ILE A 143 -4.81 -1.03 -21.16
N ASN A 144 -6.08 -0.72 -20.89
CA ASN A 144 -6.51 0.54 -20.30
C ASN A 144 -6.89 0.32 -18.83
N CYS A 145 -6.04 0.72 -17.91
CA CYS A 145 -6.22 0.59 -16.46
C CYS A 145 -7.33 1.47 -15.86
N ARG A 146 -8.06 2.26 -16.68
CA ARG A 146 -9.29 2.92 -16.24
C ARG A 146 -10.50 1.98 -16.28
N ILE A 147 -10.42 0.89 -17.05
CA ILE A 147 -11.49 -0.10 -17.22
C ILE A 147 -11.04 -1.51 -16.85
N ALA A 148 -9.78 -1.86 -17.07
CA ALA A 148 -9.18 -3.12 -16.64
C ALA A 148 -8.59 -2.97 -15.22
N ALA A 149 -8.55 -4.07 -14.48
CA ALA A 149 -7.89 -4.12 -13.18
C ALA A 149 -6.38 -4.05 -13.38
N CYS A 150 -5.73 -3.08 -12.75
CA CYS A 150 -4.28 -2.92 -12.73
C CYS A 150 -3.74 -2.79 -11.31
N ALA A 151 -2.48 -3.14 -11.12
CA ALA A 151 -1.81 -3.04 -9.83
C ALA A 151 -0.34 -2.65 -10.01
N VAL A 152 0.25 -2.02 -9.01
CA VAL A 152 1.70 -1.97 -8.89
C VAL A 152 2.16 -3.33 -8.37
N TYR A 153 3.01 -3.96 -9.15
CA TYR A 153 3.61 -5.26 -8.84
C TYR A 153 5.05 -5.12 -8.36
N VAL A 154 5.42 -5.98 -7.43
CA VAL A 154 6.77 -6.48 -7.25
C VAL A 154 6.76 -7.94 -7.65
N ARG A 155 7.73 -8.38 -8.43
CA ARG A 155 7.92 -9.77 -8.84
C ARG A 155 9.40 -10.08 -9.02
N ALA A 156 9.76 -11.35 -8.94
CA ALA A 156 11.14 -11.78 -9.25
C ALA A 156 11.57 -11.30 -10.65
N ASP A 157 12.82 -10.96 -10.80
CA ASP A 157 13.39 -10.46 -12.03
C ASP A 157 13.59 -11.56 -13.09
N HIS A 158 14.16 -11.18 -14.23
CA HIS A 158 14.40 -12.10 -15.38
C HIS A 158 15.37 -13.25 -15.07
N THR A 159 16.11 -13.21 -13.98
CA THR A 159 16.99 -14.32 -13.57
C THR A 159 16.21 -15.44 -12.91
N ARG A 160 14.96 -15.17 -12.47
CA ARG A 160 14.06 -16.10 -11.78
C ARG A 160 12.62 -15.95 -12.24
N THR A 161 12.37 -15.92 -13.53
CA THR A 161 11.05 -15.62 -14.13
C THR A 161 9.93 -16.56 -13.71
N GLN A 162 10.23 -17.78 -13.28
CA GLN A 162 9.24 -18.76 -12.81
C GLN A 162 8.98 -18.66 -11.30
N ASP A 163 9.74 -17.88 -10.57
CA ASP A 163 9.54 -17.70 -9.13
C ASP A 163 8.42 -16.70 -8.89
N ARG A 164 7.28 -17.21 -8.41
CA ARG A 164 6.08 -16.42 -8.07
C ARG A 164 5.94 -16.19 -6.56
N THR A 165 6.89 -16.67 -5.76
CA THR A 165 6.83 -16.56 -4.28
C THR A 165 7.07 -15.14 -3.79
N HIS A 166 7.73 -14.30 -4.60
CA HIS A 166 7.99 -12.89 -4.33
C HIS A 166 6.98 -11.93 -4.95
N ASP A 167 5.90 -12.46 -5.53
CA ASP A 167 4.87 -11.62 -6.15
C ASP A 167 4.02 -10.92 -5.10
N ILE A 168 4.08 -9.60 -5.13
CA ILE A 168 3.24 -8.73 -4.31
C ILE A 168 2.57 -7.72 -5.22
N LYS A 169 1.28 -7.46 -5.02
CA LYS A 169 0.53 -6.48 -5.81
C LYS A 169 -0.32 -5.57 -4.93
N VAL A 170 -0.30 -4.28 -5.24
CA VAL A 170 -1.19 -3.28 -4.66
C VAL A 170 -2.07 -2.74 -5.77
N PRO A 171 -3.39 -3.00 -5.76
CA PRO A 171 -4.32 -2.48 -6.77
C PRO A 171 -4.26 -0.96 -6.87
N ILE A 172 -4.36 -0.44 -8.09
CA ILE A 172 -4.36 0.99 -8.37
C ILE A 172 -5.57 1.37 -9.24
N THR A 173 -6.14 2.54 -9.00
CA THR A 173 -7.18 3.11 -9.85
C THR A 173 -6.80 4.51 -10.32
N PHE A 174 -7.15 4.82 -11.57
CA PHE A 174 -6.91 6.14 -12.16
C PHE A 174 -8.15 7.03 -12.03
N SER A 175 -7.92 8.34 -11.85
CA SER A 175 -8.99 9.35 -12.00
C SER A 175 -9.50 9.37 -13.44
N LYS A 176 -10.77 9.77 -13.58
CA LYS A 176 -11.38 10.04 -14.89
C LYS A 176 -10.70 11.21 -15.59
#